data_ee637a7f99a214e6ed0cbc80f2ac1250
#
_entry.id   ee637a7f99a214e6ed0cbc80f2ac1250
#
_cell.length_a   1.000
_cell.length_b   1.000
_cell.length_c   1.000
_cell.angle_alpha   90.00
_cell.angle_beta   90.00
_cell.angle_gamma   90.00
#
_symmetry.space_group_name_H-M   'P 1'
#
loop_
_entity.id
_entity.type
_entity.pdbx_description
1 polymer ?
#
loop_
_entity_poly.entity_id
_entity_poly.type
_entity_poly.pdbx_seq_one_letter_code
_entity_poly.pdbx_strand_id
1 'polypeptide(L)'
;QERRAEEQRKAEEARLAAEKAEAEKDALQNALAGTLSDIKITNDYHLFLRANLLRWATLTPDLGLEWRICPSCGIAVNGSWTSWTWSDKDRRYALWEVAPEIRYYMGEKKAWYLGAMFKAGQFNYKLSETGKQGDLMGGGITAGYQLRLNKALALDFNLGLGYLNADFEKYEVIDGVRVRCGNETKNWCGPINAGVTLVWKLF
;
A
#
# COMPACT_ATOMS: atom_id res chain seq x y z
N GLN A 1 36.36 29.59 -43.68
CA GLN A 1 34.98 30.11 -43.61
C GLN A 1 33.99 29.02 -43.23
N GLU A 2 34.13 27.80 -43.75
CA GLU A 2 33.24 26.65 -43.40
C GLU A 2 33.20 26.25 -41.92
N ARG A 3 34.37 26.23 -41.25
CA ARG A 3 34.44 25.92 -39.81
C ARG A 3 33.65 26.90 -38.93
N ARG A 4 33.68 28.17 -39.28
CA ARG A 4 32.91 29.19 -38.52
C ARG A 4 31.40 29.06 -38.77
N ALA A 5 30.98 28.65 -39.99
CA ALA A 5 29.58 28.41 -40.27
C ALA A 5 29.03 27.17 -39.55
N GLU A 6 29.86 26.14 -39.39
CA GLU A 6 29.50 24.93 -38.64
C GLU A 6 29.41 25.18 -37.11
N GLU A 7 30.34 26.00 -36.56
CA GLU A 7 30.27 26.40 -35.16
C GLU A 7 29.03 27.25 -34.87
N GLN A 8 28.68 28.16 -35.79
CA GLN A 8 27.45 28.95 -35.64
C GLN A 8 26.18 28.11 -35.70
N ARG A 9 26.10 27.14 -36.57
CA ARG A 9 24.94 26.21 -36.63
C ARG A 9 24.82 25.37 -35.36
N LYS A 10 25.94 24.81 -34.81
CA LYS A 10 25.93 24.06 -33.57
C LYS A 10 25.54 24.93 -32.38
N ALA A 11 25.97 26.17 -32.33
CA ALA A 11 25.59 27.12 -31.29
C ALA A 11 24.10 27.49 -31.33
N GLU A 12 23.56 27.64 -32.56
CA GLU A 12 22.14 27.93 -32.77
C GLU A 12 21.24 26.75 -32.40
N GLU A 13 21.64 25.51 -32.81
CA GLU A 13 20.95 24.28 -32.44
C GLU A 13 20.96 24.07 -30.88
N ALA A 14 22.10 24.34 -30.23
CA ALA A 14 22.20 24.25 -28.78
C ALA A 14 21.32 25.30 -28.07
N ARG A 15 21.20 26.49 -28.62
CA ARG A 15 20.32 27.54 -28.11
C ARG A 15 18.85 27.18 -28.24
N LEU A 16 18.44 26.65 -29.41
CA LEU A 16 17.07 26.19 -29.65
C LEU A 16 16.71 24.98 -28.76
N ALA A 17 17.65 24.07 -28.53
CA ALA A 17 17.45 22.94 -27.62
C ALA A 17 17.30 23.39 -26.16
N ALA A 18 18.08 24.38 -25.73
CA ALA A 18 17.97 24.96 -24.38
C ALA A 18 16.64 25.69 -24.19
N GLU A 19 16.20 26.47 -25.15
CA GLU A 19 14.93 27.20 -25.13
C GLU A 19 13.72 26.25 -25.10
N LYS A 20 13.77 25.15 -25.85
CA LYS A 20 12.75 24.09 -25.78
C LYS A 20 12.70 23.39 -24.42
N ALA A 21 13.86 23.07 -23.85
CA ALA A 21 13.95 22.44 -22.53
C ALA A 21 13.44 23.37 -21.41
N GLU A 22 13.65 24.67 -21.54
CA GLU A 22 13.16 25.67 -20.59
C GLU A 22 11.63 25.85 -20.70
N ALA A 23 11.10 25.91 -21.91
CA ALA A 23 9.66 25.97 -22.16
C ALA A 23 8.93 24.69 -21.69
N GLU A 24 9.54 23.52 -21.82
CA GLU A 24 8.99 22.25 -21.33
C GLU A 24 8.98 22.21 -19.78
N LYS A 25 10.03 22.71 -19.15
CA LYS A 25 10.08 22.87 -17.67
C LYS A 25 9.00 23.80 -17.16
N ASP A 26 8.83 24.95 -17.80
CA ASP A 26 7.81 25.93 -17.42
C ASP A 26 6.39 25.39 -17.64
N ALA A 27 6.15 24.67 -18.72
CA ALA A 27 4.88 24.00 -18.95
C ALA A 27 4.57 22.94 -17.91
N LEU A 28 5.58 22.13 -17.53
CA LEU A 28 5.44 21.12 -16.46
C LEU A 28 5.20 21.77 -15.11
N GLN A 29 5.92 22.84 -14.80
CA GLN A 29 5.78 23.57 -13.54
C GLN A 29 4.42 24.27 -13.42
N ASN A 30 3.90 24.83 -14.51
CA ASN A 30 2.56 25.41 -14.57
C ASN A 30 1.46 24.34 -14.46
N ALA A 31 1.64 23.18 -15.10
CA ALA A 31 0.72 22.05 -14.97
C ALA A 31 0.68 21.51 -13.53
N LEU A 32 1.84 21.40 -12.88
CA LEU A 32 1.95 21.01 -11.47
C LEU A 32 1.30 22.06 -10.55
N ALA A 33 1.56 23.35 -10.77
CA ALA A 33 0.98 24.43 -10.00
C ALA A 33 -0.55 24.49 -10.16
N GLY A 34 -1.06 24.27 -11.38
CA GLY A 34 -2.49 24.13 -11.64
C GLY A 34 -3.11 22.96 -10.89
N THR A 35 -2.46 21.79 -10.93
CA THR A 35 -2.94 20.61 -10.21
C THR A 35 -2.91 20.81 -8.68
N LEU A 36 -1.91 21.51 -8.16
CA LEU A 36 -1.81 21.83 -6.73
C LEU A 36 -2.82 22.91 -6.29
N SER A 37 -3.18 23.86 -7.15
CA SER A 37 -4.18 24.87 -6.85
C SER A 37 -5.63 24.31 -6.85
N ASP A 38 -5.87 23.25 -7.63
CA ASP A 38 -7.16 22.54 -7.63
C ASP A 38 -7.35 21.63 -6.43
N ILE A 39 -6.25 21.33 -5.69
CA ILE A 39 -6.35 20.71 -4.36
C ILE A 39 -6.77 21.81 -3.38
N LYS A 40 -8.06 22.14 -3.36
CA LYS A 40 -8.65 22.91 -2.26
C LYS A 40 -8.46 22.11 -0.99
N ILE A 41 -7.43 22.45 -0.21
CA ILE A 41 -7.30 22.01 1.19
C ILE A 41 -8.41 22.74 1.95
N THR A 42 -9.61 22.18 1.88
CA THR A 42 -10.70 22.57 2.79
C THR A 42 -10.31 22.02 4.15
N ASN A 43 -10.44 22.81 5.21
CA ASN A 43 -10.18 22.43 6.60
C ASN A 43 -11.13 21.30 7.11
N ASP A 44 -11.66 20.49 6.23
CA ASP A 44 -12.54 19.37 6.51
C ASP A 44 -11.70 18.07 6.62
N TYR A 45 -10.82 18.07 7.63
CA TYR A 45 -10.07 16.87 7.98
C TYR A 45 -11.00 15.86 8.63
N HIS A 46 -11.06 14.66 8.06
CA HIS A 46 -11.85 13.59 8.64
C HIS A 46 -10.95 12.42 8.99
N LEU A 47 -11.09 11.95 10.23
CA LEU A 47 -10.45 10.73 10.72
C LEU A 47 -11.46 9.60 10.73
N PHE A 48 -11.08 8.44 10.22
CA PHE A 48 -11.89 7.24 10.18
C PHE A 48 -11.16 6.09 10.86
N LEU A 49 -11.89 5.33 11.67
CA LEU A 49 -11.46 4.02 12.16
C LEU A 49 -11.89 2.97 11.13
N ARG A 50 -11.03 1.99 10.91
CA ARG A 50 -11.22 0.92 9.92
C ARG A 50 -11.05 -0.44 10.58
N ALA A 51 -11.89 -1.41 10.21
CA ALA A 51 -11.78 -2.80 10.65
C ALA A 51 -12.11 -3.73 9.48
N ASN A 52 -11.16 -4.52 9.04
CA ASN A 52 -11.36 -5.45 7.93
C ASN A 52 -12.06 -6.73 8.41
N LEU A 53 -13.36 -6.79 8.20
CA LEU A 53 -14.21 -7.89 8.66
C LEU A 53 -13.81 -9.24 8.03
N LEU A 54 -13.33 -9.24 6.77
CA LEU A 54 -12.88 -10.45 6.12
C LEU A 54 -11.66 -11.06 6.83
N ARG A 55 -10.74 -10.22 7.29
CA ARG A 55 -9.57 -10.67 8.08
C ARG A 55 -9.97 -11.12 9.47
N TRP A 56 -10.92 -10.45 10.10
CA TRP A 56 -11.47 -10.89 11.39
C TRP A 56 -12.12 -12.28 11.26
N ALA A 57 -12.84 -12.55 10.17
CA ALA A 57 -13.41 -13.87 9.91
C ALA A 57 -12.34 -14.97 9.76
N THR A 58 -11.12 -14.62 9.35
CA THR A 58 -9.96 -15.54 9.30
C THR A 58 -9.12 -15.54 10.57
N LEU A 59 -9.68 -15.10 11.71
CA LEU A 59 -9.01 -15.02 13.02
C LEU A 59 -7.74 -14.17 13.01
N THR A 60 -7.67 -13.20 12.12
CA THR A 60 -6.56 -12.23 12.03
C THR A 60 -7.11 -10.83 12.23
N PRO A 61 -7.31 -10.35 13.49
CA PRO A 61 -7.78 -8.99 13.74
C PRO A 61 -6.97 -7.96 12.96
N ASP A 62 -7.69 -7.07 12.30
CA ASP A 62 -7.15 -5.99 11.49
C ASP A 62 -7.86 -4.69 11.86
N LEU A 63 -7.09 -3.70 12.26
CA LEU A 63 -7.54 -2.36 12.57
C LEU A 63 -6.70 -1.34 11.84
N GLY A 64 -7.31 -0.24 11.48
CA GLY A 64 -6.60 0.84 10.82
C GLY A 64 -7.22 2.20 11.07
N LEU A 65 -6.46 3.20 10.70
CA LEU A 65 -6.88 4.60 10.69
C LEU A 65 -6.74 5.13 9.28
N GLU A 66 -7.70 5.94 8.86
CA GLU A 66 -7.64 6.69 7.62
C GLU A 66 -7.83 8.16 7.91
N TRP A 67 -6.89 8.96 7.47
CA TRP A 67 -6.96 10.39 7.53
C TRP A 67 -7.21 10.95 6.14
N ARG A 68 -8.37 11.56 5.92
CA ARG A 68 -8.69 12.31 4.70
C ARG A 68 -8.22 13.74 4.83
N ILE A 69 -7.19 14.06 4.07
CA ILE A 69 -6.55 15.38 4.02
C ILE A 69 -7.38 16.31 3.12
N CYS A 70 -8.05 15.75 2.13
CA CYS A 70 -8.95 16.47 1.22
C CYS A 70 -10.10 15.55 0.79
N PRO A 71 -11.16 16.08 0.16
CA PRO A 71 -12.29 15.25 -0.31
C PRO A 71 -11.88 14.10 -1.24
N SER A 72 -10.75 14.25 -1.95
CA SER A 72 -10.24 13.28 -2.91
C SER A 72 -9.00 12.53 -2.44
N CYS A 73 -8.34 12.93 -1.35
CA CYS A 73 -7.06 12.37 -0.92
C CYS A 73 -7.13 11.86 0.51
N GLY A 74 -6.66 10.65 0.71
CA GLY A 74 -6.57 10.02 2.03
C GLY A 74 -5.27 9.25 2.22
N ILE A 75 -4.82 9.18 3.46
CA ILE A 75 -3.75 8.31 3.91
C ILE A 75 -4.35 7.33 4.89
N ALA A 76 -4.19 6.04 4.66
CA ALA A 76 -4.64 4.99 5.55
C ALA A 76 -3.44 4.19 6.06
N VAL A 77 -3.53 3.70 7.28
CA VAL A 77 -2.59 2.74 7.85
C VAL A 77 -3.41 1.64 8.49
N ASN A 78 -3.26 0.42 8.00
CA ASN A 78 -3.90 -0.76 8.57
C ASN A 78 -2.84 -1.62 9.25
N GLY A 79 -3.20 -2.21 10.38
CA GLY A 79 -2.36 -3.14 11.12
C GLY A 79 -3.12 -4.40 11.46
N SER A 80 -2.49 -5.56 11.28
CA SER A 80 -3.04 -6.84 11.66
C SER A 80 -2.11 -7.54 12.62
N TRP A 81 -2.70 -8.19 13.61
CA TRP A 81 -1.95 -8.97 14.56
C TRP A 81 -2.72 -10.23 14.96
N THR A 82 -2.04 -11.36 14.97
CA THR A 82 -2.60 -12.61 15.44
C THR A 82 -1.53 -13.52 16.03
N SER A 83 -1.89 -14.33 17.01
CA SER A 83 -1.01 -15.36 17.56
C SER A 83 -1.85 -16.48 18.15
N TRP A 84 -1.97 -17.56 17.41
CA TRP A 84 -2.72 -18.74 17.80
C TRP A 84 -1.79 -19.95 17.93
N THR A 85 -1.99 -20.73 19.00
CA THR A 85 -1.34 -22.02 19.20
C THR A 85 -2.38 -23.04 19.65
N TRP A 86 -2.34 -24.24 19.09
CA TRP A 86 -3.24 -25.35 19.41
C TRP A 86 -2.52 -26.69 19.30
N SER A 87 -3.20 -27.81 19.59
CA SER A 87 -2.61 -29.16 19.60
C SER A 87 -1.35 -29.25 20.49
N ASP A 88 -1.50 -28.94 21.79
CA ASP A 88 -0.41 -28.96 22.77
C ASP A 88 0.83 -28.18 22.34
N LYS A 89 0.61 -27.04 21.66
CA LYS A 89 1.63 -26.14 21.09
C LYS A 89 2.36 -26.70 19.86
N ASP A 90 1.92 -27.81 19.31
CA ASP A 90 2.52 -28.36 18.09
C ASP A 90 2.12 -27.60 16.82
N ARG A 91 0.98 -26.88 16.84
CA ARG A 91 0.51 -26.04 15.74
C ARG A 91 0.58 -24.57 16.16
N ARG A 92 1.06 -23.73 15.25
CA ARG A 92 1.21 -22.29 15.45
C ARG A 92 0.83 -21.51 14.20
N TYR A 93 0.10 -20.40 14.41
CA TYR A 93 -0.12 -19.37 13.41
C TYR A 93 0.04 -18.02 14.09
N ALA A 94 1.09 -17.31 13.77
CA ALA A 94 1.34 -15.97 14.25
C ALA A 94 1.72 -15.06 13.08
N LEU A 95 1.12 -13.88 13.04
CA LEU A 95 1.33 -12.87 12.00
C LEU A 95 1.21 -11.50 12.65
N TRP A 96 2.10 -10.59 12.31
CA TRP A 96 1.84 -9.17 12.41
C TRP A 96 2.22 -8.50 11.10
N GLU A 97 1.44 -7.52 10.68
CA GLU A 97 1.74 -6.73 9.50
C GLU A 97 1.22 -5.31 9.65
N VAL A 98 1.87 -4.40 8.95
CA VAL A 98 1.45 -3.01 8.80
C VAL A 98 1.38 -2.69 7.30
N ALA A 99 0.33 -1.98 6.92
CA ALA A 99 0.06 -1.64 5.53
C ALA A 99 -0.36 -0.16 5.41
N PRO A 100 0.60 0.76 5.26
CA PRO A 100 0.32 2.13 4.85
C PRO A 100 -0.16 2.17 3.40
N GLU A 101 -1.12 3.05 3.12
CA GLU A 101 -1.77 3.19 1.84
C GLU A 101 -2.12 4.66 1.58
N ILE A 102 -1.83 5.15 0.38
CA ILE A 102 -2.28 6.46 -0.12
C ILE A 102 -3.45 6.20 -1.07
N ARG A 103 -4.54 6.95 -0.92
CA ARG A 103 -5.78 6.78 -1.65
C ARG A 103 -6.20 8.05 -2.36
N TYR A 104 -6.68 7.88 -3.59
CA TYR A 104 -7.31 8.93 -4.36
C TYR A 104 -8.76 8.56 -4.66
N TYR A 105 -9.68 9.37 -4.12
CA TYR A 105 -11.11 9.17 -4.23
C TYR A 105 -11.69 9.88 -5.45
N MET A 106 -12.48 9.16 -6.25
CA MET A 106 -13.01 9.60 -7.53
C MET A 106 -14.54 9.66 -7.54
N GLY A 107 -15.08 10.34 -8.58
CA GLY A 107 -16.51 10.53 -8.79
C GLY A 107 -17.12 11.61 -7.87
N GLU A 108 -18.32 12.03 -8.17
CA GLU A 108 -19.03 13.06 -7.40
C GLU A 108 -19.25 12.67 -5.94
N LYS A 109 -19.62 11.40 -5.69
CA LYS A 109 -19.85 10.86 -4.34
C LYS A 109 -18.59 10.43 -3.62
N LYS A 110 -17.41 10.50 -4.27
CA LYS A 110 -16.13 10.01 -3.73
C LYS A 110 -16.24 8.60 -3.15
N ALA A 111 -16.97 7.73 -3.86
CA ALA A 111 -17.20 6.35 -3.44
C ALA A 111 -16.16 5.38 -3.98
N TRP A 112 -15.64 5.61 -5.19
CA TRP A 112 -14.57 4.84 -5.79
C TRP A 112 -13.22 5.42 -5.40
N TYR A 113 -12.22 4.57 -5.23
CA TYR A 113 -10.84 5.03 -5.07
C TYR A 113 -9.84 4.09 -5.74
N LEU A 114 -8.70 4.67 -6.07
CA LEU A 114 -7.46 3.97 -6.37
C LEU A 114 -6.43 4.35 -5.32
N GLY A 115 -5.55 3.40 -4.99
CA GLY A 115 -4.52 3.62 -4.01
C GLY A 115 -3.21 2.94 -4.39
N ALA A 116 -2.16 3.35 -3.69
CA ALA A 116 -0.89 2.67 -3.66
C ALA A 116 -0.62 2.26 -2.21
N MET A 117 -0.31 0.98 -2.00
CA MET A 117 -0.03 0.43 -0.68
C MET A 117 1.37 -0.16 -0.62
N PHE A 118 1.97 -0.04 0.55
CA PHE A 118 3.12 -0.81 0.96
C PHE A 118 2.70 -1.75 2.09
N LYS A 119 3.31 -2.91 2.18
CA LYS A 119 3.03 -3.89 3.22
C LYS A 119 4.33 -4.46 3.76
N ALA A 120 4.46 -4.50 5.09
CA ALA A 120 5.57 -5.14 5.77
C ALA A 120 5.08 -5.86 7.01
N GLY A 121 5.71 -6.97 7.36
CA GLY A 121 5.33 -7.74 8.52
C GLY A 121 6.18 -8.98 8.72
N GLN A 122 5.81 -9.75 9.73
CA GLN A 122 6.46 -11.02 10.05
C GLN A 122 5.42 -12.09 10.27
N PHE A 123 5.77 -13.30 9.91
CA PHE A 123 4.92 -14.46 10.11
C PHE A 123 5.69 -15.62 10.73
N ASN A 124 4.97 -16.43 11.48
CA ASN A 124 5.47 -17.68 12.00
C ASN A 124 4.30 -18.68 11.99
N TYR A 125 4.36 -19.63 11.09
CA TYR A 125 3.34 -20.66 11.04
C TYR A 125 3.95 -22.06 11.03
N LYS A 126 3.34 -22.97 11.78
CA LYS A 126 3.61 -24.40 11.83
C LYS A 126 2.28 -25.14 11.76
N LEU A 127 1.90 -25.57 10.58
CA LEU A 127 0.66 -26.34 10.32
C LEU A 127 0.95 -27.82 10.08
N SER A 128 2.21 -28.18 9.93
CA SER A 128 2.73 -29.53 9.74
C SER A 128 3.96 -29.75 10.64
N GLU A 129 4.73 -30.78 10.39
CA GLU A 129 5.98 -31.04 11.11
C GLU A 129 6.99 -29.89 10.92
N THR A 130 7.07 -29.33 9.69
CA THR A 130 7.96 -28.20 9.39
C THR A 130 7.23 -26.88 9.61
N GLY A 131 7.84 -26.01 10.41
CA GLY A 131 7.44 -24.63 10.61
C GLY A 131 8.16 -23.68 9.67
N LYS A 132 7.57 -22.50 9.42
CA LYS A 132 8.16 -21.42 8.64
C LYS A 132 8.03 -20.12 9.41
N GLN A 133 9.13 -19.40 9.52
CA GLN A 133 9.18 -18.09 10.18
C GLN A 133 10.00 -17.13 9.35
N GLY A 134 9.49 -15.93 9.14
CA GLY A 134 10.21 -14.95 8.34
C GLY A 134 9.51 -13.62 8.22
N ASP A 135 10.10 -12.80 7.37
CA ASP A 135 9.63 -11.46 7.05
C ASP A 135 8.87 -11.48 5.73
N LEU A 136 7.90 -10.60 5.62
CA LEU A 136 7.22 -10.31 4.37
C LEU A 136 7.28 -8.81 4.10
N MET A 137 7.53 -8.46 2.85
CA MET A 137 7.57 -7.07 2.41
C MET A 137 7.12 -6.97 0.95
N GLY A 138 6.43 -5.90 0.63
CA GLY A 138 6.02 -5.66 -0.74
C GLY A 138 5.10 -4.46 -0.89
N GLY A 139 4.49 -4.36 -2.05
CA GLY A 139 3.57 -3.27 -2.33
C GLY A 139 2.82 -3.48 -3.64
N GLY A 140 1.86 -2.61 -3.86
CA GLY A 140 1.03 -2.69 -5.05
C GLY A 140 0.00 -1.58 -5.14
N ILE A 141 -0.90 -1.76 -6.08
CA ILE A 141 -2.03 -0.85 -6.30
C ILE A 141 -3.29 -1.44 -5.68
N THR A 142 -4.13 -0.59 -5.14
CA THR A 142 -5.43 -0.95 -4.57
C THR A 142 -6.53 -0.25 -5.32
N ALA A 143 -7.67 -0.90 -5.41
CA ALA A 143 -8.91 -0.31 -5.89
C ALA A 143 -10.02 -0.69 -4.93
N GLY A 144 -10.96 0.22 -4.72
CA GLY A 144 -12.07 -0.06 -3.83
C GLY A 144 -13.28 0.84 -4.05
N TYR A 145 -14.37 0.41 -3.41
CA TYR A 145 -15.65 1.11 -3.41
C TYR A 145 -16.19 1.22 -1.99
N GLN A 146 -16.49 2.45 -1.57
CA GLN A 146 -17.10 2.73 -0.27
C GLN A 146 -18.62 2.91 -0.40
N LEU A 147 -19.36 1.95 0.12
CA LEU A 147 -20.81 2.03 0.29
C LEU A 147 -21.13 2.74 1.61
N ARG A 148 -21.66 3.95 1.54
CA ARG A 148 -22.10 4.68 2.73
C ARG A 148 -23.39 4.08 3.26
N LEU A 149 -23.36 3.61 4.51
CA LEU A 149 -24.53 3.08 5.20
C LEU A 149 -25.32 4.20 5.89
N ASN A 150 -24.59 5.12 6.53
CA ASN A 150 -25.15 6.30 7.17
C ASN A 150 -24.11 7.45 7.24
N LYS A 151 -24.38 8.49 8.05
CA LYS A 151 -23.48 9.66 8.19
C LYS A 151 -22.12 9.32 8.83
N ALA A 152 -22.08 8.25 9.63
CA ALA A 152 -20.89 7.86 10.39
C ALA A 152 -20.25 6.54 9.90
N LEU A 153 -21.02 5.67 9.22
CA LEU A 153 -20.59 4.32 8.86
C LEU A 153 -20.62 4.10 7.35
N ALA A 154 -19.59 3.40 6.86
CA ALA A 154 -19.51 2.90 5.49
C ALA A 154 -18.92 1.49 5.47
N LEU A 155 -19.21 0.74 4.41
CA LEU A 155 -18.50 -0.50 4.05
C LEU A 155 -17.58 -0.21 2.87
N ASP A 156 -16.34 -0.60 3.00
CA ASP A 156 -15.30 -0.46 1.99
C ASP A 156 -14.93 -1.85 1.44
N PHE A 157 -15.24 -2.05 0.17
CA PHE A 157 -14.85 -3.24 -0.58
C PHE A 157 -13.58 -2.93 -1.32
N ASN A 158 -12.50 -3.67 -1.04
CA ASN A 158 -11.21 -3.37 -1.63
C ASN A 158 -10.48 -4.64 -2.10
N LEU A 159 -9.69 -4.45 -3.15
CA LEU A 159 -8.78 -5.44 -3.70
C LEU A 159 -7.44 -4.77 -4.02
N GLY A 160 -6.36 -5.40 -3.62
CA GLY A 160 -5.00 -4.97 -3.92
C GLY A 160 -4.25 -6.01 -4.74
N LEU A 161 -3.63 -5.55 -5.81
CA LEU A 161 -2.76 -6.35 -6.66
C LEU A 161 -1.33 -5.80 -6.56
N GLY A 162 -0.36 -6.70 -6.46
CA GLY A 162 1.02 -6.26 -6.31
C GLY A 162 2.01 -7.40 -6.18
N TYR A 163 3.15 -7.05 -5.62
CA TYR A 163 4.26 -7.96 -5.41
C TYR A 163 4.60 -8.05 -3.93
N LEU A 164 4.78 -9.28 -3.44
CA LEU A 164 5.26 -9.59 -2.09
C LEU A 164 6.51 -10.47 -2.19
N ASN A 165 7.52 -10.09 -1.45
CA ASN A 165 8.68 -10.90 -1.15
C ASN A 165 8.55 -11.44 0.27
N ALA A 166 8.81 -12.73 0.46
CA ALA A 166 8.85 -13.37 1.76
C ALA A 166 10.17 -14.13 1.90
N ASP A 167 10.98 -13.68 2.86
CA ASP A 167 12.21 -14.35 3.25
C ASP A 167 11.97 -15.10 4.54
N PHE A 168 12.14 -16.41 4.54
CA PHE A 168 11.81 -17.22 5.69
C PHE A 168 12.76 -18.40 5.91
N GLU A 169 12.84 -18.78 7.17
CA GLU A 169 13.52 -19.97 7.65
C GLU A 169 12.53 -21.12 7.84
N LYS A 170 12.92 -22.29 7.41
CA LYS A 170 12.24 -23.54 7.77
C LYS A 170 12.85 -24.09 9.05
N TYR A 171 12.01 -24.57 9.93
CA TYR A 171 12.44 -25.21 11.16
C TYR A 171 11.58 -26.44 11.49
N GLU A 172 12.16 -27.38 12.19
CA GLU A 172 11.50 -28.53 12.81
C GLU A 172 11.65 -28.45 14.33
N VAL A 173 10.74 -29.06 15.04
CA VAL A 173 10.82 -29.16 16.50
C VAL A 173 11.14 -30.61 16.83
N ILE A 174 12.37 -30.87 17.29
CA ILE A 174 12.86 -32.18 17.71
C ILE A 174 13.10 -32.09 19.23
N ASP A 175 12.45 -32.93 20.01
CA ASP A 175 12.52 -32.97 21.48
C ASP A 175 12.32 -31.60 22.16
N GLY A 176 11.40 -30.79 21.60
CA GLY A 176 11.11 -29.45 22.12
C GLY A 176 12.09 -28.35 21.69
N VAL A 177 13.13 -28.69 20.93
CA VAL A 177 14.14 -27.75 20.43
C VAL A 177 13.85 -27.42 18.95
N ARG A 178 13.91 -26.14 18.60
CA ARG A 178 13.80 -25.72 17.21
C ARG A 178 15.12 -25.93 16.49
N VAL A 179 15.09 -26.76 15.45
CA VAL A 179 16.22 -27.03 14.57
C VAL A 179 15.94 -26.37 13.23
N ARG A 180 16.85 -25.50 12.77
CA ARG A 180 16.77 -24.83 11.48
C ARG A 180 17.10 -25.81 10.36
N CYS A 181 16.21 -25.93 9.37
CA CYS A 181 16.33 -26.85 8.26
C CYS A 181 16.72 -26.17 6.94
N GLY A 182 16.75 -24.81 6.90
CA GLY A 182 17.15 -24.04 5.72
C GLY A 182 16.44 -22.70 5.60
N ASN A 183 16.91 -21.90 4.64
CA ASN A 183 16.33 -20.61 4.27
C ASN A 183 15.73 -20.70 2.89
N GLU A 184 14.62 -20.00 2.68
CA GLU A 184 14.00 -19.83 1.38
C GLU A 184 13.48 -18.39 1.23
N THR A 185 13.58 -17.91 -0.02
CA THR A 185 12.93 -16.67 -0.45
C THR A 185 11.82 -17.03 -1.42
N LYS A 186 10.63 -16.50 -1.21
CA LYS A 186 9.48 -16.68 -2.10
C LYS A 186 8.93 -15.34 -2.56
N ASN A 187 8.83 -15.21 -3.86
CA ASN A 187 8.23 -14.05 -4.52
C ASN A 187 6.81 -14.40 -4.97
N TRP A 188 5.88 -13.50 -4.71
CA TRP A 188 4.49 -13.61 -5.12
C TRP A 188 4.08 -12.37 -5.90
N CYS A 189 3.48 -12.58 -7.07
CA CYS A 189 2.86 -11.52 -7.86
C CYS A 189 1.38 -11.86 -8.06
N GLY A 190 0.48 -11.00 -7.59
CA GLY A 190 -0.96 -11.26 -7.63
C GLY A 190 -1.73 -10.49 -6.57
N PRO A 191 -2.90 -11.01 -6.11
CA PRO A 191 -3.65 -10.42 -5.03
C PRO A 191 -2.82 -10.40 -3.73
N ILE A 192 -2.59 -9.21 -3.16
CA ILE A 192 -1.85 -9.01 -1.92
C ILE A 192 -2.72 -8.45 -0.80
N ASN A 193 -3.91 -7.98 -1.13
CA ASN A 193 -4.89 -7.51 -0.18
C ASN A 193 -6.30 -7.74 -0.72
N ALA A 194 -7.22 -8.13 0.16
CA ALA A 194 -8.65 -8.17 -0.09
C ALA A 194 -9.38 -7.82 1.19
N GLY A 195 -10.44 -7.04 1.09
CA GLY A 195 -11.13 -6.59 2.29
C GLY A 195 -12.59 -6.24 2.08
N VAL A 196 -13.37 -6.55 3.10
CA VAL A 196 -14.65 -5.94 3.40
C VAL A 196 -14.46 -5.22 4.72
N THR A 197 -14.25 -3.91 4.66
CA THR A 197 -13.81 -3.11 5.81
C THR A 197 -14.95 -2.23 6.29
N LEU A 198 -15.28 -2.34 7.57
CA LEU A 198 -16.14 -1.38 8.23
C LEU A 198 -15.35 -0.10 8.48
N VAL A 199 -15.89 1.03 8.05
CA VAL A 199 -15.27 2.35 8.16
C VAL A 199 -16.19 3.23 9.00
N TRP A 200 -15.66 3.72 10.10
CA TRP A 200 -16.37 4.58 11.04
C TRP A 200 -15.73 5.96 11.07
N LYS A 201 -16.52 6.99 10.72
CA LYS A 201 -16.11 8.39 10.83
C LYS A 201 -16.06 8.78 12.30
N LEU A 202 -14.91 9.25 12.77
CA LEU A 202 -14.71 9.70 14.14
C LEU A 202 -15.03 11.20 14.30
N PHE A 203 -14.51 12.04 13.40
CA PHE A 203 -14.78 13.49 13.32
C PHE A 203 -14.45 14.03 11.94
#